data_d87f79c798c24b758942da80614ba0e6
#
_entry.id   d87f79c798c24b758942da80614ba0e6
#
_cell.length_a   1.000
_cell.length_b   1.000
_cell.length_c   1.000
_cell.angle_alpha   90.00
_cell.angle_beta   90.00
_cell.angle_gamma   90.00
#
_symmetry.space_group_name_H-M   'P 1'
#
loop_
_entity.id
_entity.type
_entity.pdbx_description
1 polymer ?
#
loop_
_entity_poly.entity_id
_entity_poly.type
_entity_poly.pdbx_seq_one_letter_code
_entity_poly.pdbx_strand_id
1 'polypeptide(L)'
;MTPKTKETTVLTSAPPIQNGFSLISNEKLLQLYVTTLKCRMIQERIRILFKQNKLIGHSLVAQNAPWGQEAAVVGVTIDLLPEDTIFPHPGDLIPFFVKDLQLKTLFRALFNPFAPPSSTAAQLKIATDTAMIDKLTSNNKIAVALSSKSTSLGPWQKALRFAGLRNLPMIFLSWNHIPLKTKAHGLPAITVDGNDVVAVYRVACEAIAHARMGSGPTLIECQTDSQNPVDPILNMEKYLIRKGIFSEEFKREQAVSFSKELDAAISFSQAAPCPSRGERATRRRFRPAQPE
;
A
#
# COMPACT_ATOMS: atom_id res chain seq x y z
N MET A 1 -62.16 -0.74 42.29
CA MET A 1 -61.04 0.21 42.03
C MET A 1 -59.80 -0.61 41.75
N THR A 2 -59.51 -0.78 40.48
CA THR A 2 -58.32 -1.50 40.01
C THR A 2 -57.26 -0.47 39.58
N PRO A 3 -55.96 -0.61 39.92
CA PRO A 3 -54.94 0.34 39.53
C PRO A 3 -54.52 0.13 38.08
N LYS A 4 -54.47 1.23 37.33
CA LYS A 4 -53.94 1.29 35.96
C LYS A 4 -52.43 1.13 35.97
N THR A 5 -51.95 0.09 35.31
CA THR A 5 -50.52 -0.12 34.97
C THR A 5 -50.09 0.92 33.91
N LYS A 6 -49.07 1.70 34.23
CA LYS A 6 -48.41 2.59 33.25
C LYS A 6 -47.53 1.75 32.32
N GLU A 7 -47.90 1.71 31.04
CA GLU A 7 -47.03 1.21 30.01
C GLU A 7 -45.86 2.19 29.78
N THR A 8 -44.67 1.70 30.05
CA THR A 8 -43.43 2.42 29.70
C THR A 8 -43.15 2.24 28.21
N THR A 9 -43.42 3.29 27.45
CA THR A 9 -43.10 3.34 26.00
C THR A 9 -41.59 3.30 25.85
N VAL A 10 -41.05 2.17 25.39
CA VAL A 10 -39.67 2.03 24.93
C VAL A 10 -39.53 2.85 23.65
N LEU A 11 -38.76 3.93 23.71
CA LEU A 11 -38.37 4.68 22.57
C LEU A 11 -37.47 3.79 21.70
N THR A 12 -38.04 3.16 20.69
CA THR A 12 -37.30 2.52 19.61
C THR A 12 -36.50 3.61 18.89
N SER A 13 -35.18 3.57 19.03
CA SER A 13 -34.28 4.40 18.25
C SER A 13 -34.55 4.15 16.76
N ALA A 14 -34.84 5.24 16.04
CA ALA A 14 -35.00 5.18 14.58
C ALA A 14 -33.77 4.53 13.94
N PRO A 15 -33.92 3.67 12.92
CA PRO A 15 -32.79 3.08 12.23
C PRO A 15 -31.93 4.20 11.63
N PRO A 16 -30.59 4.05 11.64
CA PRO A 16 -29.71 5.05 11.08
C PRO A 16 -30.08 5.27 9.60
N ILE A 17 -30.22 6.54 9.22
CA ILE A 17 -30.52 6.95 7.85
C ILE A 17 -29.41 6.37 6.98
N GLN A 18 -29.72 5.35 6.21
CA GLN A 18 -28.84 4.85 5.14
C GLN A 18 -28.83 5.93 4.06
N ASN A 19 -27.80 6.78 4.10
CA ASN A 19 -27.55 7.71 3.02
C ASN A 19 -27.25 6.90 1.75
N GLY A 20 -28.21 6.85 0.84
CA GLY A 20 -28.27 6.01 -0.35
C GLY A 20 -27.24 6.29 -1.45
N PHE A 21 -26.08 6.86 -1.13
CA PHE A 21 -24.99 7.14 -2.08
C PHE A 21 -23.59 6.86 -1.49
N SER A 22 -23.46 5.94 -0.55
CA SER A 22 -22.11 5.47 -0.19
C SER A 22 -21.65 4.45 -1.22
N LEU A 23 -20.86 4.87 -2.20
CA LEU A 23 -20.26 4.01 -3.22
C LEU A 23 -19.32 2.93 -2.61
N ILE A 24 -18.96 3.05 -1.33
CA ILE A 24 -18.08 2.13 -0.62
C ILE A 24 -18.85 1.55 0.57
N SER A 25 -18.88 0.22 0.67
CA SER A 25 -19.55 -0.46 1.79
C SER A 25 -18.87 -0.19 3.13
N ASN A 26 -19.63 -0.28 4.23
CA ASN A 26 -19.08 -0.14 5.58
C ASN A 26 -17.98 -1.17 5.87
N GLU A 27 -18.15 -2.39 5.37
CA GLU A 27 -17.15 -3.44 5.46
C GLU A 27 -15.82 -3.04 4.80
N LYS A 28 -15.89 -2.50 3.57
CA LYS A 28 -14.70 -2.00 2.87
C LYS A 28 -14.06 -0.82 3.61
N LEU A 29 -14.84 0.08 4.18
CA LEU A 29 -14.31 1.18 4.99
C LEU A 29 -13.55 0.66 6.23
N LEU A 30 -14.09 -0.33 6.93
CA LEU A 30 -13.42 -0.96 8.05
C LEU A 30 -12.15 -1.71 7.60
N GLN A 31 -12.19 -2.39 6.45
CA GLN A 31 -11.02 -3.04 5.87
C GLN A 31 -9.90 -2.04 5.55
N LEU A 32 -10.22 -0.90 4.92
CA LEU A 32 -9.28 0.18 4.66
C LEU A 32 -8.63 0.69 5.95
N TYR A 33 -9.44 0.93 6.98
CA TYR A 33 -8.97 1.37 8.28
C TYR A 33 -8.02 0.37 8.93
N VAL A 34 -8.47 -0.88 9.06
CA VAL A 34 -7.68 -1.95 9.72
C VAL A 34 -6.36 -2.19 8.99
N THR A 35 -6.38 -2.19 7.65
CA THR A 35 -5.16 -2.37 6.86
C THR A 35 -4.20 -1.19 7.04
N THR A 36 -4.71 0.05 7.07
CA THR A 36 -3.88 1.24 7.33
C THR A 36 -3.26 1.19 8.73
N LEU A 37 -4.04 0.79 9.75
CA LEU A 37 -3.54 0.60 11.11
C LEU A 37 -2.45 -0.47 11.19
N LYS A 38 -2.66 -1.62 10.53
CA LYS A 38 -1.66 -2.70 10.46
C LYS A 38 -0.36 -2.24 9.79
N CYS A 39 -0.44 -1.49 8.70
CA CYS A 39 0.73 -0.90 8.02
C CYS A 39 1.52 0.01 8.96
N ARG A 40 0.86 0.88 9.73
CA ARG A 40 1.49 1.74 10.74
C ARG A 40 2.20 0.90 11.80
N MET A 41 1.55 -0.11 12.34
CA MET A 41 2.14 -0.98 13.36
C MET A 41 3.38 -1.73 12.87
N ILE A 42 3.38 -2.19 11.60
CA ILE A 42 4.57 -2.79 10.97
C ILE A 42 5.71 -1.78 10.90
N GLN A 43 5.44 -0.57 10.41
CA GLN A 43 6.46 0.48 10.27
C GLN A 43 7.05 0.89 11.63
N GLU A 44 6.22 1.03 12.66
CA GLU A 44 6.67 1.30 14.03
C GLU A 44 7.57 0.19 14.55
N ARG A 45 7.19 -1.07 14.33
CA ARG A 45 7.99 -2.21 14.76
C ARG A 45 9.33 -2.28 14.01
N ILE A 46 9.35 -2.03 12.71
CA ILE A 46 10.58 -1.95 11.91
C ILE A 46 11.49 -0.84 12.47
N ARG A 47 10.94 0.33 12.80
CA ARG A 47 11.71 1.44 13.38
C ARG A 47 12.32 1.08 14.74
N ILE A 48 11.57 0.36 15.60
CA ILE A 48 12.06 -0.11 16.91
C ILE A 48 13.22 -1.09 16.70
N LEU A 49 13.05 -2.09 15.82
CA LEU A 49 14.08 -3.07 15.52
C LEU A 49 15.34 -2.43 14.94
N PHE A 50 15.18 -1.41 14.11
CA PHE A 50 16.31 -0.64 13.57
C PHE A 50 17.08 0.10 14.66
N LYS A 51 16.36 0.81 15.55
CA LYS A 51 16.99 1.52 16.70
C LYS A 51 17.72 0.56 17.64
N GLN A 52 17.28 -0.70 17.73
CA GLN A 52 17.92 -1.76 18.52
C GLN A 52 19.09 -2.43 17.79
N ASN A 53 19.49 -1.95 16.60
CA ASN A 53 20.51 -2.56 15.75
C ASN A 53 20.26 -4.05 15.42
N LYS A 54 19.00 -4.48 15.42
CA LYS A 54 18.61 -5.86 15.11
C LYS A 54 18.43 -6.11 13.61
N LEU A 55 18.38 -5.06 12.79
CA LEU A 55 18.26 -5.16 11.34
C LEU A 55 19.62 -4.92 10.68
N ILE A 56 20.15 -5.95 10.01
CA ILE A 56 21.47 -5.91 9.38
C ILE A 56 21.35 -5.27 7.98
N GLY A 57 22.07 -4.16 7.76
CA GLY A 57 22.31 -3.62 6.42
C GLY A 57 21.17 -2.82 5.77
N HIS A 58 20.13 -2.48 6.50
CA HIS A 58 18.91 -1.81 5.95
C HIS A 58 18.63 -0.43 6.52
N SER A 59 19.60 0.45 6.51
CA SER A 59 19.34 1.86 6.78
C SER A 59 18.29 2.46 5.83
N LEU A 60 18.23 1.98 4.58
CA LEU A 60 17.28 2.46 3.57
C LEU A 60 15.83 2.08 3.87
N VAL A 61 15.55 0.85 4.33
CA VAL A 61 14.18 0.41 4.66
C VAL A 61 13.61 1.17 5.86
N ALA A 62 14.40 1.32 6.90
CA ALA A 62 13.98 2.00 8.12
C ALA A 62 13.96 3.53 7.98
N GLN A 63 14.83 4.12 7.15
CA GLN A 63 14.88 5.55 6.88
C GLN A 63 13.81 5.99 5.89
N ASN A 64 13.47 5.14 4.93
CA ASN A 64 12.49 5.41 3.88
C ASN A 64 11.11 4.82 4.18
N ALA A 65 10.89 4.23 5.36
CA ALA A 65 9.54 3.83 5.76
C ALA A 65 8.65 5.07 5.75
N PRO A 66 7.73 5.19 4.80
CA PRO A 66 7.01 6.43 4.53
C PRO A 66 5.95 6.68 5.61
N TRP A 67 6.38 7.25 6.72
CA TRP A 67 5.49 7.66 7.80
C TRP A 67 4.45 8.65 7.26
N GLY A 68 3.17 8.32 7.47
CA GLY A 68 2.06 9.12 6.96
C GLY A 68 1.67 8.85 5.50
N GLN A 69 2.27 7.84 4.85
CA GLN A 69 1.94 7.46 3.48
C GLN A 69 1.07 6.19 3.41
N GLU A 70 0.72 5.62 4.55
CA GLU A 70 -0.02 4.37 4.65
C GLU A 70 -1.36 4.43 3.91
N ALA A 71 -2.08 5.56 4.06
CA ALA A 71 -3.37 5.75 3.41
C ALA A 71 -3.28 5.65 1.88
N ALA A 72 -2.26 6.27 1.30
CA ALA A 72 -2.10 6.25 -0.14
C ALA A 72 -1.66 4.87 -0.65
N VAL A 73 -0.74 4.22 0.05
CA VAL A 73 -0.32 2.86 -0.29
C VAL A 73 -1.49 1.89 -0.20
N VAL A 74 -2.24 1.91 0.92
CA VAL A 74 -3.39 1.03 1.11
C VAL A 74 -4.48 1.32 0.08
N GLY A 75 -4.82 2.61 -0.13
CA GLY A 75 -5.88 3.00 -1.06
C GLY A 75 -5.61 2.53 -2.49
N VAL A 76 -4.35 2.52 -2.94
CA VAL A 76 -4.01 2.08 -4.31
C VAL A 76 -3.85 0.57 -4.42
N THR A 77 -3.43 -0.13 -3.36
CA THR A 77 -3.01 -1.54 -3.50
C THR A 77 -4.00 -2.56 -2.96
N ILE A 78 -4.97 -2.16 -2.13
CA ILE A 78 -5.85 -3.10 -1.41
C ILE A 78 -6.75 -3.96 -2.31
N ASP A 79 -7.15 -3.46 -3.47
CA ASP A 79 -8.04 -4.16 -4.43
C ASP A 79 -7.30 -4.61 -5.70
N LEU A 80 -5.98 -4.65 -5.66
CA LEU A 80 -5.22 -5.26 -6.74
C LEU A 80 -5.44 -6.78 -6.75
N LEU A 81 -5.61 -7.34 -7.94
CA LEU A 81 -5.74 -8.78 -8.10
C LEU A 81 -4.40 -9.48 -7.80
N PRO A 82 -4.42 -10.76 -7.41
CA PRO A 82 -3.19 -11.51 -7.13
C PRO A 82 -2.16 -11.47 -8.26
N GLU A 83 -2.61 -11.46 -9.51
CA GLU A 83 -1.78 -11.41 -10.71
C GLU A 83 -1.25 -10.03 -11.09
N ASP A 84 -1.79 -8.94 -10.53
CA ASP A 84 -1.26 -7.59 -10.73
C ASP A 84 0.13 -7.45 -10.11
N THR A 85 0.97 -6.65 -10.72
CA THR A 85 2.35 -6.49 -10.25
C THR A 85 2.58 -5.12 -9.62
N ILE A 86 3.22 -5.10 -8.45
CA ILE A 86 3.59 -3.86 -7.76
C ILE A 86 5.09 -3.63 -7.80
N PHE A 87 5.47 -2.38 -8.01
CA PHE A 87 6.85 -1.91 -8.08
C PHE A 87 7.03 -0.76 -7.08
N PRO A 88 7.17 -1.07 -5.77
CA PRO A 88 7.38 -0.05 -4.75
C PRO A 88 8.78 0.53 -4.86
N HIS A 89 9.01 1.65 -4.16
CA HIS A 89 10.36 2.17 -4.00
C HIS A 89 11.30 1.11 -3.39
N PRO A 90 12.58 1.03 -3.81
CA PRO A 90 13.53 0.07 -3.25
C PRO A 90 13.55 0.11 -1.72
N GLY A 91 13.29 -1.04 -1.11
CA GLY A 91 13.25 -1.20 0.34
C GLY A 91 11.89 -0.97 0.99
N ASP A 92 10.86 -0.52 0.28
CA ASP A 92 9.51 -0.45 0.82
C ASP A 92 8.80 -1.80 0.67
N LEU A 93 8.52 -2.45 1.80
CA LEU A 93 7.84 -3.76 1.85
C LEU A 93 6.35 -3.66 2.18
N ILE A 94 5.87 -2.47 2.56
CA ILE A 94 4.47 -2.27 2.96
C ILE A 94 3.48 -2.58 1.83
N PRO A 95 3.70 -2.14 0.57
CA PRO A 95 2.80 -2.48 -0.51
C PRO A 95 2.64 -3.99 -0.74
N PHE A 96 3.72 -4.76 -0.54
CA PHE A 96 3.64 -6.22 -0.63
C PHE A 96 2.83 -6.82 0.50
N PHE A 97 2.91 -6.26 1.73
CA PHE A 97 2.06 -6.69 2.84
C PHE A 97 0.58 -6.45 2.54
N VAL A 98 0.23 -5.28 2.01
CA VAL A 98 -1.16 -4.98 1.62
C VAL A 98 -1.65 -5.95 0.55
N LYS A 99 -0.75 -6.43 -0.30
CA LYS A 99 -0.99 -7.46 -1.33
C LYS A 99 -0.69 -8.89 -0.82
N ASP A 100 -1.05 -9.18 0.43
CA ASP A 100 -1.03 -10.51 1.07
C ASP A 100 0.35 -11.16 1.31
N LEU A 101 1.45 -10.37 1.30
CA LEU A 101 2.72 -10.92 1.74
C LEU A 101 2.67 -11.26 3.23
N GLN A 102 2.90 -12.51 3.57
CA GLN A 102 2.90 -12.97 4.95
C GLN A 102 3.94 -12.22 5.80
N LEU A 103 3.58 -11.84 7.02
CA LEU A 103 4.48 -11.16 7.97
C LEU A 103 5.80 -11.90 8.19
N LYS A 104 5.77 -13.23 8.30
CA LYS A 104 6.98 -14.06 8.43
C LYS A 104 7.94 -13.85 7.26
N THR A 105 7.42 -13.79 6.04
CA THR A 105 8.22 -13.55 4.83
C THR A 105 8.76 -12.12 4.80
N LEU A 106 7.94 -11.14 5.18
CA LEU A 106 8.34 -9.74 5.28
C LEU A 106 9.50 -9.57 6.27
N PHE A 107 9.37 -10.07 7.50
CA PHE A 107 10.42 -9.96 8.50
C PHE A 107 11.66 -10.80 8.15
N ARG A 108 11.52 -11.97 7.52
CA ARG A 108 12.68 -12.70 6.96
C ARG A 108 13.44 -11.88 5.93
N ALA A 109 12.77 -11.16 5.06
CA ALA A 109 13.41 -10.28 4.10
C ALA A 109 14.14 -9.11 4.78
N LEU A 110 13.63 -8.62 5.91
CA LEU A 110 14.25 -7.56 6.71
C LEU A 110 15.49 -8.04 7.48
N PHE A 111 15.44 -9.23 8.08
CA PHE A 111 16.58 -9.80 8.82
C PHE A 111 17.65 -10.40 7.91
N ASN A 112 17.26 -10.86 6.72
CA ASN A 112 18.15 -11.53 5.76
C ASN A 112 18.04 -10.87 4.38
N PRO A 113 18.64 -9.70 4.17
CA PRO A 113 18.58 -9.00 2.90
C PRO A 113 19.26 -9.79 1.79
N PHE A 114 18.46 -10.32 0.91
CA PHE A 114 18.92 -11.25 -0.12
C PHE A 114 19.36 -10.59 -1.42
N ALA A 115 18.96 -9.37 -1.67
CA ALA A 115 19.25 -8.65 -2.91
C ALA A 115 19.83 -7.26 -2.63
N PRO A 116 20.82 -6.83 -3.42
CA PRO A 116 21.18 -5.42 -3.41
C PRO A 116 19.94 -4.60 -3.79
N PRO A 117 19.74 -3.42 -3.19
CA PRO A 117 18.66 -2.54 -3.58
C PRO A 117 18.81 -2.21 -5.06
N SER A 118 17.81 -2.55 -5.86
CA SER A 118 17.75 -2.10 -7.26
C SER A 118 17.57 -0.58 -7.26
N SER A 119 18.18 0.11 -8.24
CA SER A 119 17.93 1.55 -8.38
C SER A 119 16.47 1.80 -8.79
N THR A 120 15.92 2.96 -8.42
CA THR A 120 14.58 3.40 -8.87
C THR A 120 14.45 3.33 -10.40
N ALA A 121 15.51 3.68 -11.14
CA ALA A 121 15.53 3.60 -12.59
C ALA A 121 15.38 2.16 -13.10
N ALA A 122 16.08 1.21 -12.49
CA ALA A 122 15.97 -0.21 -12.86
C ALA A 122 14.58 -0.77 -12.56
N GLN A 123 13.99 -0.42 -11.41
CA GLN A 123 12.64 -0.86 -11.07
C GLN A 123 11.57 -0.29 -12.03
N LEU A 124 11.65 1.01 -12.35
CA LEU A 124 10.71 1.62 -13.29
C LEU A 124 10.83 1.03 -14.69
N LYS A 125 12.07 0.69 -15.11
CA LYS A 125 12.27 -0.03 -16.38
C LYS A 125 11.59 -1.40 -16.33
N ILE A 126 11.80 -2.17 -15.29
CA ILE A 126 11.15 -3.49 -15.13
C ILE A 126 9.63 -3.33 -15.11
N ALA A 127 9.10 -2.31 -14.40
CA ALA A 127 7.67 -2.04 -14.34
C ALA A 127 7.08 -1.77 -15.73
N THR A 128 7.73 -0.91 -16.53
CA THR A 128 7.27 -0.59 -17.89
C THR A 128 7.41 -1.77 -18.83
N ASP A 129 8.48 -2.56 -18.72
CA ASP A 129 8.68 -3.77 -19.54
C ASP A 129 7.63 -4.83 -19.20
N THR A 130 7.32 -5.04 -17.90
CA THR A 130 6.26 -5.95 -17.44
C THR A 130 4.90 -5.53 -18.00
N ALA A 131 4.53 -4.26 -17.84
CA ALA A 131 3.27 -3.74 -18.37
C ALA A 131 3.17 -3.86 -19.91
N MET A 132 4.29 -3.73 -20.62
CA MET A 132 4.33 -3.96 -22.05
C MET A 132 4.05 -5.41 -22.40
N ILE A 133 4.67 -6.35 -21.68
CA ILE A 133 4.44 -7.80 -21.88
C ILE A 133 2.97 -8.12 -21.59
N ASP A 134 2.43 -7.63 -20.47
CA ASP A 134 1.04 -7.87 -20.09
C ASP A 134 0.06 -7.33 -21.14
N LYS A 135 0.35 -6.15 -21.71
CA LYS A 135 -0.43 -5.60 -22.81
C LYS A 135 -0.36 -6.47 -24.08
N LEU A 136 0.84 -6.90 -24.47
CA LEU A 136 1.04 -7.71 -25.68
C LEU A 136 0.43 -9.11 -25.55
N THR A 137 0.38 -9.66 -24.36
CA THR A 137 -0.19 -10.98 -24.07
C THR A 137 -1.67 -10.91 -23.69
N SER A 138 -2.28 -9.72 -23.68
CA SER A 138 -3.69 -9.49 -23.35
C SER A 138 -4.11 -10.11 -22.01
N ASN A 139 -3.22 -10.10 -21.01
CA ASN A 139 -3.41 -10.76 -19.73
C ASN A 139 -4.36 -10.02 -18.77
N ASN A 140 -4.88 -8.87 -19.15
CA ASN A 140 -5.72 -7.99 -18.31
C ASN A 140 -5.10 -7.63 -16.93
N LYS A 141 -3.78 -7.78 -16.80
CA LYS A 141 -3.01 -7.41 -15.61
C LYS A 141 -2.59 -5.96 -15.67
N ILE A 142 -2.39 -5.38 -14.50
CA ILE A 142 -1.86 -4.02 -14.39
C ILE A 142 -0.57 -4.00 -13.58
N ALA A 143 0.28 -3.03 -13.88
CA ALA A 143 1.48 -2.75 -13.11
C ALA A 143 1.31 -1.44 -12.33
N VAL A 144 1.64 -1.46 -11.04
CA VAL A 144 1.57 -0.28 -10.17
C VAL A 144 2.95 0.12 -9.72
N ALA A 145 3.40 1.32 -10.09
CA ALA A 145 4.68 1.87 -9.66
C ALA A 145 4.47 2.93 -8.57
N LEU A 146 5.16 2.77 -7.44
CA LEU A 146 5.06 3.67 -6.30
C LEU A 146 6.36 4.44 -6.10
N SER A 147 6.28 5.76 -5.95
CA SER A 147 7.42 6.61 -5.60
C SER A 147 7.67 6.64 -4.09
N SER A 148 8.75 7.27 -3.68
CA SER A 148 9.01 7.68 -2.30
C SER A 148 9.49 9.13 -2.27
N LYS A 149 9.66 9.69 -1.08
CA LYS A 149 10.20 11.05 -0.88
C LYS A 149 11.60 11.26 -1.49
N SER A 150 12.38 10.19 -1.67
CA SER A 150 13.74 10.22 -2.25
C SER A 150 13.80 9.86 -3.73
N THR A 151 12.66 9.82 -4.41
CA THR A 151 12.59 9.37 -5.82
C THR A 151 13.20 10.38 -6.78
N SER A 152 14.08 9.92 -7.66
CA SER A 152 14.68 10.75 -8.71
C SER A 152 13.67 11.07 -9.81
N LEU A 153 13.56 12.33 -10.20
CA LEU A 153 12.60 12.83 -11.19
C LEU A 153 12.83 12.25 -12.60
N GLY A 154 14.08 12.21 -13.06
CA GLY A 154 14.40 11.82 -14.45
C GLY A 154 13.93 10.42 -14.86
N PRO A 155 14.18 9.37 -14.08
CA PRO A 155 13.64 8.03 -14.35
C PRO A 155 12.11 7.99 -14.39
N TRP A 156 11.44 8.72 -13.51
CA TRP A 156 9.97 8.81 -13.49
C TRP A 156 9.42 9.46 -14.73
N GLN A 157 9.98 10.59 -15.17
CA GLN A 157 9.55 11.26 -16.39
C GLN A 157 9.70 10.36 -17.62
N LYS A 158 10.80 9.60 -17.72
CA LYS A 158 11.01 8.65 -18.81
C LYS A 158 9.98 7.53 -18.80
N ALA A 159 9.68 6.95 -17.61
CA ALA A 159 8.71 5.89 -17.47
C ALA A 159 7.28 6.36 -17.79
N LEU A 160 6.87 7.52 -17.27
CA LEU A 160 5.57 8.13 -17.57
C LEU A 160 5.38 8.39 -19.06
N ARG A 161 6.39 9.02 -19.71
CA ARG A 161 6.33 9.29 -21.16
C ARG A 161 6.24 7.99 -21.96
N PHE A 162 7.04 7.00 -21.64
CA PHE A 162 7.01 5.71 -22.33
C PHE A 162 5.66 5.00 -22.14
N ALA A 163 5.16 4.95 -20.92
CA ALA A 163 3.88 4.34 -20.61
C ALA A 163 2.72 5.05 -21.32
N GLY A 164 2.69 6.40 -21.32
CA GLY A 164 1.69 7.19 -22.01
C GLY A 164 1.70 6.98 -23.53
N LEU A 165 2.88 7.04 -24.16
CA LEU A 165 3.00 6.83 -25.60
C LEU A 165 2.58 5.43 -26.06
N ARG A 166 2.68 4.44 -25.18
CA ARG A 166 2.33 3.04 -25.46
C ARG A 166 0.99 2.63 -24.90
N ASN A 167 0.28 3.51 -24.20
CA ASN A 167 -0.97 3.20 -23.51
C ASN A 167 -0.84 1.94 -22.65
N LEU A 168 0.20 1.89 -21.78
CA LEU A 168 0.45 0.72 -20.96
C LEU A 168 -0.58 0.61 -19.82
N PRO A 169 -0.99 -0.61 -19.41
CA PRO A 169 -1.89 -0.82 -18.28
C PRO A 169 -1.14 -0.60 -16.97
N MET A 170 -0.91 0.67 -16.63
CA MET A 170 -0.11 1.06 -15.46
C MET A 170 -0.79 2.12 -14.62
N ILE A 171 -0.49 2.08 -13.32
CA ILE A 171 -0.78 3.15 -12.38
C ILE A 171 0.53 3.64 -11.79
N PHE A 172 0.70 4.95 -11.75
CA PHE A 172 1.80 5.61 -11.09
C PHE A 172 1.27 6.34 -9.86
N LEU A 173 1.82 6.03 -8.69
CA LEU A 173 1.54 6.75 -7.44
C LEU A 173 2.74 7.63 -7.11
N SER A 174 2.53 8.94 -7.07
CA SER A 174 3.57 9.92 -6.72
C SER A 174 3.17 10.77 -5.51
N TRP A 175 4.17 11.37 -4.89
CA TRP A 175 4.02 12.30 -3.77
C TRP A 175 4.34 13.73 -4.23
N ASN A 176 3.73 14.74 -3.57
CA ASN A 176 3.80 16.16 -3.93
C ASN A 176 5.20 16.78 -4.13
N HIS A 177 6.26 16.06 -3.80
CA HIS A 177 7.64 16.51 -4.04
C HIS A 177 8.17 16.19 -5.45
N ILE A 178 7.38 15.49 -6.27
CA ILE A 178 7.74 15.23 -7.68
C ILE A 178 6.96 16.21 -8.55
N PRO A 179 7.56 17.33 -9.00
CA PRO A 179 6.88 18.29 -9.87
C PRO A 179 6.74 17.70 -11.27
N LEU A 180 5.74 16.86 -11.46
CA LEU A 180 5.43 16.27 -12.74
C LEU A 180 4.57 17.26 -13.53
N LYS A 181 5.11 17.85 -14.58
CA LYS A 181 4.33 18.61 -15.56
C LYS A 181 3.52 17.60 -16.38
N THR A 182 2.44 17.11 -15.80
CA THR A 182 1.64 15.98 -16.30
C THR A 182 1.09 16.20 -17.72
N LYS A 183 0.67 17.42 -18.05
CA LYS A 183 0.27 17.77 -19.41
C LYS A 183 1.35 17.48 -20.47
N ALA A 184 2.62 17.46 -20.09
CA ALA A 184 3.74 17.19 -21.01
C ALA A 184 3.94 15.69 -21.30
N HIS A 185 3.28 14.79 -20.57
CA HIS A 185 3.46 13.34 -20.70
C HIS A 185 2.30 12.63 -21.39
N GLY A 186 1.20 13.36 -21.70
CA GLY A 186 0.07 12.83 -22.47
C GLY A 186 -0.74 11.74 -21.74
N LEU A 187 -0.72 11.71 -20.40
CA LEU A 187 -1.50 10.78 -19.59
C LEU A 187 -2.37 11.51 -18.56
N PRO A 188 -3.51 10.94 -18.14
CA PRO A 188 -4.33 11.48 -17.08
C PRO A 188 -3.56 11.57 -15.77
N ALA A 189 -3.71 12.69 -15.06
CA ALA A 189 -3.17 12.87 -13.73
C ALA A 189 -4.26 13.38 -12.81
N ILE A 190 -4.39 12.73 -11.67
CA ILE A 190 -5.42 13.01 -10.67
C ILE A 190 -4.72 13.34 -9.37
N THR A 191 -4.98 14.54 -8.85
CA THR A 191 -4.46 14.98 -7.56
C THR A 191 -5.44 14.61 -6.45
N VAL A 192 -4.95 14.02 -5.37
CA VAL A 192 -5.78 13.58 -4.23
C VAL A 192 -5.07 13.85 -2.91
N ASP A 193 -5.83 14.05 -1.83
CA ASP A 193 -5.26 14.11 -0.47
C ASP A 193 -4.69 12.74 -0.10
N GLY A 194 -3.37 12.67 0.03
CA GLY A 194 -2.64 11.44 0.37
C GLY A 194 -2.88 10.94 1.80
N ASN A 195 -3.49 11.76 2.68
CA ASN A 195 -3.85 11.37 4.04
C ASN A 195 -5.29 10.85 4.14
N ASP A 196 -6.06 10.89 3.06
CA ASP A 196 -7.43 10.37 3.00
C ASP A 196 -7.46 9.04 2.23
N VAL A 197 -7.45 7.93 2.96
CA VAL A 197 -7.47 6.58 2.35
C VAL A 197 -8.71 6.34 1.49
N VAL A 198 -9.85 6.96 1.84
CA VAL A 198 -11.11 6.79 1.11
C VAL A 198 -11.05 7.54 -0.23
N ALA A 199 -10.50 8.75 -0.22
CA ALA A 199 -10.30 9.53 -1.42
C ALA A 199 -9.31 8.85 -2.38
N VAL A 200 -8.17 8.38 -1.85
CA VAL A 200 -7.18 7.65 -2.66
C VAL A 200 -7.78 6.36 -3.22
N TYR A 201 -8.50 5.60 -2.41
CA TYR A 201 -9.14 4.35 -2.83
C TYR A 201 -10.12 4.59 -4.01
N ARG A 202 -10.95 5.62 -3.95
CA ARG A 202 -11.88 5.97 -5.05
C ARG A 202 -11.15 6.25 -6.35
N VAL A 203 -10.14 7.12 -6.28
CA VAL A 203 -9.31 7.46 -7.46
C VAL A 203 -8.60 6.23 -8.00
N ALA A 204 -8.10 5.37 -7.11
CA ALA A 204 -7.43 4.13 -7.49
C ALA A 204 -8.38 3.15 -8.20
N CYS A 205 -9.61 2.97 -7.73
CA CYS A 205 -10.61 2.12 -8.40
C CYS A 205 -10.88 2.59 -9.84
N GLU A 206 -11.04 3.90 -10.04
CA GLU A 206 -11.22 4.47 -11.38
C GLU A 206 -9.99 4.27 -12.27
N ALA A 207 -8.79 4.51 -11.72
CA ALA A 207 -7.53 4.32 -12.43
C ALA A 207 -7.30 2.84 -12.81
N ILE A 208 -7.62 1.91 -11.91
CA ILE A 208 -7.54 0.45 -12.15
C ILE A 208 -8.49 0.07 -13.29
N ALA A 209 -9.74 0.50 -13.23
CA ALA A 209 -10.72 0.22 -14.27
C ALA A 209 -10.27 0.79 -15.63
N HIS A 210 -9.78 2.03 -15.65
CA HIS A 210 -9.25 2.69 -16.85
C HIS A 210 -8.07 1.90 -17.46
N ALA A 211 -7.12 1.48 -16.64
CA ALA A 211 -5.97 0.71 -17.10
C ALA A 211 -6.37 -0.66 -17.65
N ARG A 212 -7.32 -1.38 -16.99
CA ARG A 212 -7.83 -2.68 -17.46
C ARG A 212 -8.60 -2.60 -18.76
N MET A 213 -9.30 -1.49 -19.02
CA MET A 213 -9.96 -1.25 -20.31
C MET A 213 -8.99 -0.92 -21.44
N GLY A 214 -7.67 -0.92 -21.18
CA GLY A 214 -6.65 -0.60 -22.18
C GLY A 214 -6.55 0.90 -22.52
N SER A 215 -7.18 1.75 -21.72
CA SER A 215 -7.21 3.21 -21.94
C SER A 215 -5.89 3.90 -21.57
N GLY A 216 -4.90 3.14 -21.13
CA GLY A 216 -3.55 3.61 -20.82
C GLY A 216 -3.30 3.87 -19.34
N PRO A 217 -2.15 4.47 -19.00
CA PRO A 217 -1.73 4.68 -17.63
C PRO A 217 -2.42 5.89 -16.99
N THR A 218 -2.51 5.88 -15.67
CA THR A 218 -2.96 7.02 -14.86
C THR A 218 -1.90 7.37 -13.82
N LEU A 219 -1.65 8.67 -13.62
CA LEU A 219 -0.83 9.18 -12.52
C LEU A 219 -1.76 9.65 -11.40
N ILE A 220 -1.55 9.12 -10.20
CA ILE A 220 -2.19 9.57 -8.96
C ILE A 220 -1.15 10.38 -8.19
N GLU A 221 -1.41 11.67 -8.01
CA GLU A 221 -0.56 12.58 -7.24
C GLU A 221 -1.11 12.76 -5.84
N CYS A 222 -0.52 12.09 -4.86
CA CYS A 222 -0.89 12.24 -3.46
C CYS A 222 -0.27 13.50 -2.89
N GLN A 223 -1.09 14.46 -2.53
CA GLN A 223 -0.67 15.65 -1.82
C GLN A 223 -0.80 15.46 -0.31
N THR A 224 0.22 15.87 0.42
CA THR A 224 0.21 15.93 1.88
C THR A 224 0.75 17.28 2.32
N ASP A 225 0.08 17.92 3.27
CA ASP A 225 0.57 19.17 3.82
C ASP A 225 1.70 18.88 4.80
N SER A 226 2.91 19.32 4.45
CA SER A 226 4.09 19.14 5.29
C SER A 226 4.13 20.13 6.48
N GLN A 227 3.38 21.24 6.41
CA GLN A 227 3.30 22.22 7.49
C GLN A 227 2.29 21.82 8.54
N ASN A 228 1.20 21.18 8.14
CA ASN A 228 0.15 20.65 9.03
C ASN A 228 -0.09 19.18 8.73
N PRO A 229 0.80 18.28 9.15
CA PRO A 229 0.69 16.87 8.84
C PRO A 229 -0.55 16.27 9.52
N VAL A 230 -1.51 15.83 8.71
CA VAL A 230 -2.68 15.10 9.19
C VAL A 230 -2.32 13.63 9.32
N ASP A 231 -2.60 13.03 10.47
CA ASP A 231 -2.44 11.59 10.64
C ASP A 231 -3.54 10.84 9.86
N PRO A 232 -3.21 10.01 8.88
CA PRO A 232 -4.18 9.26 8.10
C PRO A 232 -5.11 8.37 8.93
N ILE A 233 -4.60 7.79 10.02
CA ILE A 233 -5.39 6.93 10.91
C ILE A 233 -6.43 7.76 11.64
N LEU A 234 -6.02 8.86 12.27
CA LEU A 234 -6.94 9.76 12.96
C LEU A 234 -7.96 10.38 12.00
N ASN A 235 -7.57 10.66 10.77
CA ASN A 235 -8.48 11.15 9.74
C ASN A 235 -9.57 10.12 9.43
N MET A 236 -9.15 8.87 9.23
CA MET A 236 -10.09 7.77 8.96
C MET A 236 -10.99 7.47 10.18
N GLU A 237 -10.46 7.50 11.40
CA GLU A 237 -11.24 7.32 12.63
C GLU A 237 -12.36 8.36 12.73
N LYS A 238 -12.04 9.65 12.52
CA LYS A 238 -13.06 10.72 12.48
C LYS A 238 -14.14 10.45 11.44
N TYR A 239 -13.75 9.93 10.28
CA TYR A 239 -14.71 9.58 9.23
C TYR A 239 -15.62 8.42 9.64
N LEU A 240 -15.06 7.35 10.24
CA LEU A 240 -15.82 6.18 10.70
C LEU A 240 -16.72 6.50 11.89
N ILE A 241 -16.29 7.38 12.80
CA ILE A 241 -17.12 7.89 13.91
C ILE A 241 -18.34 8.62 13.36
N ARG A 242 -18.16 9.52 12.40
CA ARG A 242 -19.28 10.23 11.74
C ARG A 242 -20.25 9.28 11.05
N LYS A 243 -19.77 8.13 10.60
CA LYS A 243 -20.59 7.07 10.00
C LYS A 243 -21.28 6.16 11.05
N GLY A 244 -20.92 6.26 12.32
CA GLY A 244 -21.44 5.41 13.38
C GLY A 244 -20.96 3.96 13.34
N ILE A 245 -19.81 3.69 12.70
CA ILE A 245 -19.27 2.33 12.52
C ILE A 245 -17.91 2.12 13.21
N PHE A 246 -17.47 3.05 14.06
CA PHE A 246 -16.21 2.98 14.78
C PHE A 246 -16.46 2.88 16.30
N SER A 247 -15.64 2.06 16.98
CA SER A 247 -15.50 2.07 18.42
C SER A 247 -14.04 1.93 18.84
N GLU A 248 -13.67 2.55 19.97
CA GLU A 248 -12.32 2.42 20.53
C GLU A 248 -12.00 0.97 20.94
N GLU A 249 -13.03 0.21 21.29
CA GLU A 249 -12.89 -1.21 21.61
C GLU A 249 -12.48 -2.01 20.37
N PHE A 250 -13.15 -1.81 19.26
CA PHE A 250 -12.80 -2.42 17.97
C PHE A 250 -11.33 -2.12 17.60
N LYS A 251 -10.90 -0.84 17.69
CA LYS A 251 -9.51 -0.45 17.46
C LYS A 251 -8.55 -1.22 18.34
N ARG A 252 -8.84 -1.27 19.64
CA ARG A 252 -8.00 -1.95 20.64
C ARG A 252 -7.89 -3.45 20.34
N GLU A 253 -9.00 -4.11 20.03
CA GLU A 253 -9.01 -5.54 19.67
C GLU A 253 -8.15 -5.81 18.43
N GLN A 254 -8.31 -5.01 17.36
CA GLN A 254 -7.50 -5.15 16.15
C GLN A 254 -6.01 -4.93 16.45
N ALA A 255 -5.66 -3.91 17.22
CA ALA A 255 -4.28 -3.62 17.56
C ALA A 255 -3.64 -4.71 18.42
N VAL A 256 -4.34 -5.21 19.45
CA VAL A 256 -3.84 -6.29 20.33
C VAL A 256 -3.66 -7.59 19.58
N SER A 257 -4.65 -7.99 18.77
CA SER A 257 -4.57 -9.19 17.94
C SER A 257 -3.37 -9.11 16.99
N PHE A 258 -3.25 -8.02 16.24
CA PHE A 258 -2.18 -7.86 15.28
C PHE A 258 -0.79 -7.71 15.92
N SER A 259 -0.69 -7.11 17.11
CA SER A 259 0.58 -7.05 17.86
C SER A 259 1.11 -8.46 18.19
N LYS A 260 0.24 -9.38 18.57
CA LYS A 260 0.63 -10.78 18.82
C LYS A 260 1.14 -11.47 17.54
N GLU A 261 0.47 -11.23 16.41
CA GLU A 261 0.91 -11.76 15.11
C GLU A 261 2.29 -11.21 14.71
N LEU A 262 2.51 -9.91 14.93
CA LEU A 262 3.81 -9.26 14.69
C LEU A 262 4.91 -9.87 15.54
N ASP A 263 4.69 -10.02 16.84
CA ASP A 263 5.67 -10.58 17.77
C ASP A 263 6.02 -12.03 17.41
N ALA A 264 5.03 -12.83 17.05
CA ALA A 264 5.22 -14.20 16.58
C ALA A 264 6.03 -14.25 15.26
N ALA A 265 5.73 -13.37 14.30
CA ALA A 265 6.44 -13.31 13.03
C ALA A 265 7.89 -12.86 13.18
N ILE A 266 8.15 -11.89 14.07
CA ILE A 266 9.50 -11.41 14.39
C ILE A 266 10.32 -12.52 15.06
N SER A 267 9.79 -13.14 16.11
CA SER A 267 10.45 -14.22 16.83
C SER A 267 10.81 -15.39 15.91
N PHE A 268 9.87 -15.80 15.04
CA PHE A 268 10.10 -16.81 14.02
C PHE A 268 11.22 -16.44 13.06
N SER A 269 11.25 -15.18 12.61
CA SER A 269 12.22 -14.70 11.63
C SER A 269 13.61 -14.53 12.21
N GLN A 270 13.72 -14.19 13.50
CA GLN A 270 14.99 -14.09 14.22
C GLN A 270 15.61 -15.47 14.50
N ALA A 271 14.77 -16.48 14.79
CA ALA A 271 15.22 -17.85 15.02
C ALA A 271 15.67 -18.56 13.74
N ALA A 272 15.28 -18.07 12.56
CA ALA A 272 15.67 -18.67 11.28
C ALA A 272 17.18 -18.49 11.03
N PRO A 273 17.96 -19.57 10.75
CA PRO A 273 19.38 -19.45 10.49
C PRO A 273 19.63 -18.56 9.28
N CYS A 274 20.55 -17.61 9.45
CA CYS A 274 21.01 -16.79 8.32
C CYS A 274 21.80 -17.72 7.36
N PRO A 275 21.45 -17.79 6.07
CA PRO A 275 22.21 -18.59 5.11
C PRO A 275 23.68 -18.19 5.15
N SER A 276 24.58 -19.16 5.26
CA SER A 276 26.02 -18.93 5.29
C SER A 276 26.49 -18.21 4.01
N ARG A 277 27.62 -17.52 4.09
CA ARG A 277 28.20 -16.80 2.94
C ARG A 277 28.46 -17.72 1.74
N GLY A 278 28.73 -19.02 2.00
CA GLY A 278 28.95 -20.06 1.00
C GLY A 278 27.66 -20.48 0.28
N GLU A 279 26.55 -20.67 1.02
CA GLU A 279 25.23 -21.00 0.42
C GLU A 279 24.66 -19.85 -0.42
N ARG A 280 25.01 -18.60 -0.08
CA ARG A 280 24.68 -17.42 -0.89
C ARG A 280 25.38 -17.42 -2.25
N ALA A 281 26.60 -17.92 -2.33
CA ALA A 281 27.39 -17.98 -3.57
C ALA A 281 26.93 -19.11 -4.50
N THR A 282 26.48 -20.25 -3.95
CA THR A 282 26.04 -21.41 -4.73
C THR A 282 24.70 -21.16 -5.41
N ARG A 283 23.76 -20.43 -4.79
CA ARG A 283 22.48 -20.06 -5.44
C ARG A 283 22.63 -19.07 -6.61
N ARG A 284 23.73 -18.30 -6.70
CA ARG A 284 24.03 -17.45 -7.86
C ARG A 284 24.49 -18.23 -9.10
N ARG A 285 24.81 -19.53 -8.97
CA ARG A 285 25.31 -20.37 -10.06
C ARG A 285 24.25 -21.30 -10.67
N PHE A 286 22.96 -21.07 -10.41
CA PHE A 286 21.94 -21.80 -11.12
C PHE A 286 21.89 -21.28 -12.58
N ARG A 287 22.69 -21.90 -13.43
CA ARG A 287 22.51 -21.79 -14.89
C ARG A 287 21.27 -22.59 -15.26
N PRO A 288 20.32 -22.02 -16.01
CA PRO A 288 19.29 -22.86 -16.63
C PRO A 288 19.98 -23.86 -17.54
N ALA A 289 19.56 -25.13 -17.45
CA ALA A 289 20.01 -26.16 -18.39
C ALA A 289 19.67 -25.70 -19.82
N GLN A 290 20.66 -25.76 -20.70
CA GLN A 290 20.40 -25.56 -22.13
C GLN A 290 19.58 -26.76 -22.60
N PRO A 291 18.50 -26.57 -23.39
CA PRO A 291 17.83 -27.67 -24.04
C PRO A 291 18.77 -28.26 -25.08
N GLU A 292 18.90 -29.59 -25.07
CA GLU A 292 19.50 -30.38 -26.15
C GLU A 292 18.66 -30.32 -27.41
#